data_0ff47da8a397bcbaed82c5e8d669e6d4
#
_entry.id   0ff47da8a397bcbaed82c5e8d669e6d4
#
_cell.length_a   1.000
_cell.length_b   1.000
_cell.length_c   1.000
_cell.angle_alpha   90.00
_cell.angle_beta   90.00
_cell.angle_gamma   90.00
#
_symmetry.space_group_name_H-M   'P 1'
#
loop_
_entity.id
_entity.type
_entity.pdbx_description
1 polymer ?
#
loop_
_entity_poly.entity_id
_entity_poly.type
_entity_poly.pdbx_seq_one_letter_code
_entity_poly.pdbx_strand_id
1 'polypeptide(L)'
;MCPASNPSGTNRGYIIPIGGAEEKLGNSEILDRFVELCGGLDARIGIIPTASELEDTGRNYEKLFRKIGVKHARVLPFITREDCQRGDDVEYIEKCDGVFMTGGNQLRLSTTLGGTRAAQLIRRRNAAGMHVAGTSAGAAFMPEHMIAGGIEGSTPRPDMVTMAPGLGLTNSFIIDQHFRQRDRLGRLLTALAYNPFAVGLGLDEDTAAFIQPGDQLEVVGSGGITLIDPTDLSYSSMDSARRGDPVSLIGVKLHILVSGGRFDIATRTAHAA
;
A
#
# COMPACT_ATOMS: atom_id res chain seq x y z
N MET A 1 11.84 -2.20 -14.30
CA MET A 1 11.98 -0.87 -13.68
C MET A 1 10.79 -0.65 -12.78
N CYS A 2 10.97 -0.14 -11.59
CA CYS A 2 9.92 0.17 -10.62
C CYS A 2 9.92 1.68 -10.35
N PRO A 3 8.77 2.36 -10.42
CA PRO A 3 7.51 1.86 -11.00
C PRO A 3 7.59 1.67 -12.53
N ALA A 4 6.62 0.96 -13.12
CA ALA A 4 6.55 0.83 -14.58
C ALA A 4 6.34 2.21 -15.23
N SER A 5 6.92 2.44 -16.41
CA SER A 5 6.77 3.69 -17.14
C SER A 5 5.34 3.86 -17.66
N ASN A 6 4.82 5.07 -17.65
CA ASN A 6 3.51 5.36 -18.22
C ASN A 6 3.60 5.25 -19.75
N PRO A 7 2.64 4.59 -20.40
CA PRO A 7 2.49 4.69 -21.85
C PRO A 7 2.21 6.14 -22.27
N SER A 8 2.66 6.52 -23.46
CA SER A 8 2.42 7.87 -24.00
C SER A 8 0.93 8.20 -24.02
N GLY A 9 0.55 9.36 -23.48
CA GLY A 9 -0.82 9.85 -23.47
C GLY A 9 -1.75 9.21 -22.42
N THR A 10 -1.22 8.40 -21.49
CA THR A 10 -2.02 7.84 -20.39
C THR A 10 -1.60 8.43 -19.04
N ASN A 11 -2.58 8.54 -18.14
CA ASN A 11 -2.29 8.81 -16.73
C ASN A 11 -2.22 7.49 -15.97
N ARG A 12 -1.30 7.40 -15.02
CA ARG A 12 -1.23 6.28 -14.08
C ARG A 12 -2.53 6.16 -13.27
N GLY A 13 -2.94 4.95 -12.92
CA GLY A 13 -4.03 4.74 -11.95
C GLY A 13 -3.59 5.10 -10.53
N TYR A 14 -4.58 5.36 -9.67
CA TYR A 14 -4.34 5.58 -8.25
C TYR A 14 -3.72 4.36 -7.59
N ILE A 15 -2.92 4.61 -6.56
CA ILE A 15 -2.41 3.63 -5.60
C ILE A 15 -3.07 3.97 -4.27
N ILE A 16 -3.80 3.01 -3.68
CA ILE A 16 -4.66 3.26 -2.53
C ILE A 16 -4.32 2.28 -1.40
N PRO A 17 -3.22 2.52 -0.64
CA PRO A 17 -2.92 1.73 0.55
C PRO A 17 -3.89 2.11 1.68
N ILE A 18 -4.45 1.06 2.33
CA ILE A 18 -5.41 1.15 3.44
C ILE A 18 -4.77 0.54 4.68
N GLY A 19 -4.85 1.21 5.80
CA GLY A 19 -4.19 0.81 7.06
C GLY A 19 -4.71 -0.47 7.70
N GLY A 20 -5.76 -1.06 7.18
CA GLY A 20 -6.43 -2.25 7.70
C GLY A 20 -7.72 -1.91 8.43
N ALA A 21 -8.52 -2.95 8.74
CA ALA A 21 -9.78 -2.81 9.48
C ALA A 21 -10.72 -1.73 8.95
N GLU A 22 -10.69 -1.49 7.62
CA GLU A 22 -11.57 -0.51 6.97
C GLU A 22 -13.05 -0.86 7.20
N GLU A 23 -13.88 0.17 7.38
CA GLU A 23 -15.32 0.01 7.57
C GLU A 23 -15.94 -0.64 6.32
N LYS A 24 -16.69 -1.71 6.56
CA LYS A 24 -17.30 -2.54 5.49
C LYS A 24 -18.82 -2.42 5.43
N LEU A 25 -19.43 -1.93 6.52
CA LEU A 25 -20.88 -1.91 6.68
C LEU A 25 -21.29 -0.53 7.24
N GLY A 26 -22.01 0.25 6.46
CA GLY A 26 -22.52 1.54 6.90
C GLY A 26 -21.85 2.70 6.14
N ASN A 27 -20.72 3.19 6.60
CA ASN A 27 -19.97 4.25 5.92
C ASN A 27 -18.67 3.67 5.34
N SER A 28 -18.78 2.98 4.21
CA SER A 28 -17.64 2.37 3.50
C SER A 28 -16.90 3.36 2.58
N GLU A 29 -16.72 4.62 3.04
CA GLU A 29 -16.20 5.73 2.26
C GLU A 29 -14.95 5.38 1.42
N ILE A 30 -14.00 4.65 2.01
CA ILE A 30 -12.78 4.24 1.33
C ILE A 30 -13.08 3.30 0.16
N LEU A 31 -13.93 2.29 0.38
CA LEU A 31 -14.26 1.30 -0.63
C LEU A 31 -15.19 1.88 -1.70
N ASP A 32 -16.14 2.72 -1.32
CA ASP A 32 -17.05 3.42 -2.24
C ASP A 32 -16.26 4.32 -3.17
N ARG A 33 -15.33 5.11 -2.66
CA ARG A 33 -14.45 5.97 -3.46
C ARG A 33 -13.52 5.16 -4.38
N PHE A 34 -13.01 4.02 -3.93
CA PHE A 34 -12.26 3.11 -4.80
C PHE A 34 -13.11 2.61 -5.97
N VAL A 35 -14.36 2.20 -5.70
CA VAL A 35 -15.31 1.74 -6.73
C VAL A 35 -15.63 2.87 -7.73
N GLU A 36 -15.87 4.09 -7.25
CA GLU A 36 -16.09 5.26 -8.10
C GLU A 36 -14.92 5.52 -9.05
N LEU A 37 -13.68 5.51 -8.54
CA LEU A 37 -12.49 5.66 -9.35
C LEU A 37 -12.37 4.57 -10.42
N CYS A 38 -12.76 3.34 -10.12
CA CYS A 38 -12.75 2.23 -11.06
C CYS A 38 -13.84 2.33 -12.14
N GLY A 39 -14.74 3.32 -12.09
CA GLY A 39 -15.83 3.50 -13.06
C GLY A 39 -17.22 3.15 -12.52
N GLY A 40 -17.36 3.05 -11.19
CA GLY A 40 -18.64 2.82 -10.51
C GLY A 40 -19.14 1.39 -10.58
N LEU A 41 -20.45 1.22 -10.72
CA LEU A 41 -21.10 -0.09 -10.61
C LEU A 41 -20.76 -1.08 -11.73
N ASP A 42 -20.35 -0.58 -12.89
CA ASP A 42 -19.95 -1.41 -14.05
C ASP A 42 -18.45 -1.76 -14.05
N ALA A 43 -17.70 -1.29 -13.03
CA ALA A 43 -16.28 -1.56 -12.86
C ALA A 43 -15.97 -3.07 -12.78
N ARG A 44 -14.84 -3.45 -13.36
CA ARG A 44 -14.27 -4.80 -13.22
C ARG A 44 -13.19 -4.77 -12.15
N ILE A 45 -13.48 -5.39 -11.01
CA ILE A 45 -12.56 -5.43 -9.86
C ILE A 45 -12.05 -6.84 -9.65
N GLY A 46 -10.73 -7.00 -9.76
CA GLY A 46 -10.02 -8.23 -9.42
C GLY A 46 -9.63 -8.23 -7.95
N ILE A 47 -10.01 -9.27 -7.20
CA ILE A 47 -9.72 -9.40 -5.77
C ILE A 47 -8.64 -10.45 -5.58
N ILE A 48 -7.50 -10.08 -5.00
CA ILE A 48 -6.35 -10.95 -4.77
C ILE A 48 -6.25 -11.28 -3.28
N PRO A 49 -6.69 -12.48 -2.83
CA PRO A 49 -6.71 -12.85 -1.42
C PRO A 49 -5.42 -13.54 -0.94
N THR A 50 -4.37 -13.58 -1.75
CA THR A 50 -3.13 -14.35 -1.54
C THR A 50 -2.48 -14.13 -0.17
N ALA A 51 -2.63 -12.95 0.44
CA ALA A 51 -2.11 -12.67 1.77
C ALA A 51 -2.82 -13.47 2.88
N SER A 52 -4.10 -13.80 2.68
CA SER A 52 -4.93 -14.42 3.71
C SER A 52 -4.68 -15.93 3.80
N GLU A 53 -4.75 -16.47 5.02
CA GLU A 53 -4.80 -17.89 5.28
C GLU A 53 -6.25 -18.42 5.37
N LEU A 54 -7.22 -17.50 5.43
CA LEU A 54 -8.63 -17.82 5.47
C LEU A 54 -9.17 -17.99 4.05
N GLU A 55 -9.71 -19.15 3.74
CA GLU A 55 -10.22 -19.49 2.39
C GLU A 55 -11.37 -18.57 1.94
N ASP A 56 -12.14 -18.04 2.87
CA ASP A 56 -13.32 -17.23 2.60
C ASP A 56 -13.02 -15.75 2.34
N THR A 57 -11.77 -15.28 2.59
CA THR A 57 -11.45 -13.86 2.51
C THR A 57 -11.79 -13.28 1.15
N GLY A 58 -11.37 -13.93 0.07
CA GLY A 58 -11.68 -13.49 -1.29
C GLY A 58 -13.18 -13.40 -1.56
N ARG A 59 -13.93 -14.44 -1.20
CA ARG A 59 -15.39 -14.49 -1.34
C ARG A 59 -16.12 -13.43 -0.51
N ASN A 60 -15.59 -13.13 0.67
CA ASN A 60 -16.18 -12.09 1.52
C ASN A 60 -16.01 -10.70 0.92
N TYR A 61 -14.84 -10.37 0.34
CA TYR A 61 -14.65 -9.12 -0.40
C TYR A 61 -15.46 -9.08 -1.71
N GLU A 62 -15.59 -10.19 -2.43
CA GLU A 62 -16.47 -10.27 -3.60
C GLU A 62 -17.93 -9.94 -3.23
N LYS A 63 -18.45 -10.55 -2.15
CA LYS A 63 -19.78 -10.24 -1.64
C LYS A 63 -19.92 -8.78 -1.21
N LEU A 64 -18.87 -8.22 -0.59
CA LEU A 64 -18.84 -6.82 -0.17
C LEU A 64 -18.94 -5.87 -1.37
N PHE A 65 -18.09 -6.06 -2.40
CA PHE A 65 -18.16 -5.24 -3.61
C PHE A 65 -19.51 -5.40 -4.34
N ARG A 66 -20.07 -6.62 -4.38
CA ARG A 66 -21.41 -6.82 -4.92
C ARG A 66 -22.50 -6.12 -4.10
N LYS A 67 -22.36 -6.03 -2.78
CA LYS A 67 -23.27 -5.29 -1.89
C LYS A 67 -23.17 -3.78 -2.13
N ILE A 68 -21.98 -3.25 -2.42
CA ILE A 68 -21.78 -1.86 -2.88
C ILE A 68 -22.42 -1.63 -4.25
N GLY A 69 -22.71 -2.71 -5.01
CA GLY A 69 -23.39 -2.68 -6.31
C GLY A 69 -22.49 -3.01 -7.50
N VAL A 70 -21.21 -3.34 -7.29
CA VAL A 70 -20.28 -3.70 -8.37
C VAL A 70 -20.73 -4.99 -9.06
N LYS A 71 -20.96 -4.93 -10.38
CA LYS A 71 -21.46 -6.08 -11.17
C LYS A 71 -20.38 -7.12 -11.46
N HIS A 72 -19.13 -6.69 -11.61
CA HIS A 72 -18.03 -7.51 -12.11
C HIS A 72 -16.87 -7.64 -11.10
N ALA A 73 -17.20 -7.93 -9.83
CA ALA A 73 -16.20 -8.33 -8.83
C ALA A 73 -15.86 -9.82 -8.99
N ARG A 74 -14.56 -10.16 -9.07
CA ARG A 74 -14.07 -11.53 -9.26
C ARG A 74 -12.86 -11.79 -8.37
N VAL A 75 -12.87 -12.93 -7.67
CA VAL A 75 -11.70 -13.43 -6.94
C VAL A 75 -10.67 -14.00 -7.91
N LEU A 76 -9.41 -13.62 -7.75
CA LEU A 76 -8.25 -14.12 -8.46
C LEU A 76 -7.39 -14.92 -7.47
N PRO A 77 -7.62 -16.26 -7.37
CA PRO A 77 -7.05 -17.09 -6.31
C PRO A 77 -5.60 -17.51 -6.64
N PHE A 78 -4.68 -16.56 -6.61
CA PHE A 78 -3.24 -16.86 -6.77
C PHE A 78 -2.69 -17.52 -5.50
N ILE A 79 -2.68 -18.85 -5.46
CA ILE A 79 -2.22 -19.67 -4.33
C ILE A 79 -0.74 -20.01 -4.48
N THR A 80 -0.31 -20.35 -5.70
CA THR A 80 1.06 -20.71 -6.03
C THR A 80 1.68 -19.71 -7.01
N ARG A 81 2.98 -19.75 -7.17
CA ARG A 81 3.67 -18.94 -8.18
C ARG A 81 3.29 -19.35 -9.61
N GLU A 82 2.91 -20.61 -9.83
CA GLU A 82 2.48 -21.08 -11.14
C GLU A 82 1.15 -20.44 -11.55
N ASP A 83 0.20 -20.32 -10.64
CA ASP A 83 -1.08 -19.62 -10.86
C ASP A 83 -0.86 -18.19 -11.35
N CYS A 84 0.24 -17.56 -10.89
CA CYS A 84 0.58 -16.18 -11.25
C CYS A 84 1.29 -16.04 -12.61
N GLN A 85 1.60 -17.15 -13.32
CA GLN A 85 2.32 -17.08 -14.59
C GLN A 85 1.42 -17.14 -15.81
N ARG A 86 0.29 -17.86 -15.72
CA ARG A 86 -0.63 -18.12 -16.84
C ARG A 86 -2.04 -18.48 -16.34
N GLY A 87 -2.98 -18.47 -17.23
CA GLY A 87 -4.37 -18.85 -17.00
C GLY A 87 -5.32 -17.67 -17.01
N ASP A 88 -6.62 -18.00 -16.93
CA ASP A 88 -7.71 -17.05 -17.08
C ASP A 88 -7.68 -15.92 -16.03
N ASP A 89 -7.17 -16.20 -14.81
CA ASP A 89 -7.09 -15.20 -13.75
C ASP A 89 -5.98 -14.18 -14.01
N VAL A 90 -4.84 -14.62 -14.58
CA VAL A 90 -3.78 -13.70 -15.03
C VAL A 90 -4.29 -12.83 -16.19
N GLU A 91 -4.98 -13.43 -17.16
CA GLU A 91 -5.55 -12.69 -18.30
C GLU A 91 -6.68 -11.75 -17.89
N TYR A 92 -7.43 -12.08 -16.82
CA TYR A 92 -8.48 -11.22 -16.31
C TYR A 92 -7.94 -9.87 -15.81
N ILE A 93 -6.69 -9.81 -15.31
CA ILE A 93 -6.06 -8.54 -14.90
C ILE A 93 -6.01 -7.53 -16.06
N GLU A 94 -5.88 -7.98 -17.32
CA GLU A 94 -5.90 -7.09 -18.51
C GLU A 94 -7.23 -6.37 -18.69
N LYS A 95 -8.31 -6.91 -18.13
CA LYS A 95 -9.67 -6.37 -18.26
C LYS A 95 -10.12 -5.60 -17.03
N CYS A 96 -9.31 -5.63 -15.94
CA CYS A 96 -9.66 -4.95 -14.70
C CYS A 96 -9.51 -3.43 -14.82
N ASP A 97 -10.46 -2.73 -14.23
CA ASP A 97 -10.42 -1.29 -13.96
C ASP A 97 -9.78 -1.02 -12.59
N GLY A 98 -9.88 -1.99 -11.68
CA GLY A 98 -9.24 -1.99 -10.38
C GLY A 98 -8.82 -3.37 -9.89
N VAL A 99 -7.76 -3.39 -9.06
CA VAL A 99 -7.32 -4.57 -8.32
C VAL A 99 -7.32 -4.24 -6.83
N PHE A 100 -7.88 -5.14 -6.03
CA PHE A 100 -7.92 -5.06 -4.57
C PHE A 100 -7.16 -6.20 -3.93
N MET A 101 -6.10 -5.91 -3.17
CA MET A 101 -5.30 -6.89 -2.42
C MET A 101 -5.74 -6.93 -0.97
N THR A 102 -6.10 -8.13 -0.47
CA THR A 102 -6.62 -8.28 0.89
C THR A 102 -5.52 -8.28 1.96
N GLY A 103 -5.93 -8.17 3.22
CA GLY A 103 -5.06 -8.33 4.37
C GLY A 103 -4.63 -9.77 4.63
N GLY A 104 -3.66 -9.93 5.53
CA GLY A 104 -3.06 -11.19 5.93
C GLY A 104 -1.55 -11.07 6.15
N ASN A 105 -0.75 -11.91 5.49
CA ASN A 105 0.70 -11.89 5.55
C ASN A 105 1.30 -11.37 4.23
N GLN A 106 1.97 -10.23 4.26
CA GLN A 106 2.56 -9.58 3.07
C GLN A 106 3.71 -10.39 2.46
N LEU A 107 4.39 -11.24 3.22
CA LEU A 107 5.41 -12.13 2.66
C LEU A 107 4.80 -13.17 1.71
N ARG A 108 3.55 -13.62 1.96
CA ARG A 108 2.86 -14.50 1.01
C ARG A 108 2.62 -13.79 -0.32
N LEU A 109 2.24 -12.50 -0.31
CA LEU A 109 2.13 -11.70 -1.54
C LEU A 109 3.48 -11.61 -2.25
N SER A 110 4.55 -11.25 -1.54
CA SER A 110 5.88 -11.10 -2.13
C SER A 110 6.41 -12.42 -2.71
N THR A 111 6.30 -13.52 -1.98
CA THR A 111 6.82 -14.82 -2.41
C THR A 111 5.99 -15.48 -3.51
N THR A 112 4.68 -15.24 -3.53
CA THR A 112 3.78 -15.83 -4.54
C THR A 112 3.71 -14.98 -5.80
N LEU A 113 3.45 -13.66 -5.69
CA LEU A 113 3.30 -12.78 -6.84
C LEU A 113 4.62 -12.16 -7.31
N GLY A 114 5.56 -11.89 -6.41
CA GLY A 114 6.78 -11.14 -6.74
C GLY A 114 7.51 -11.68 -7.96
N GLY A 115 7.76 -10.83 -8.96
CA GLY A 115 8.46 -11.18 -10.20
C GLY A 115 7.67 -12.01 -11.22
N THR A 116 6.42 -12.40 -10.94
CA THR A 116 5.58 -13.18 -11.85
C THR A 116 4.91 -12.32 -12.93
N ARG A 117 4.29 -12.98 -13.92
CA ARG A 117 3.51 -12.29 -14.97
C ARG A 117 2.35 -11.49 -14.39
N ALA A 118 1.63 -12.02 -13.39
CA ALA A 118 0.55 -11.29 -12.71
C ALA A 118 1.04 -9.97 -12.10
N ALA A 119 2.17 -10.00 -11.36
CA ALA A 119 2.76 -8.78 -10.80
C ALA A 119 3.21 -7.79 -11.87
N GLN A 120 3.81 -8.27 -12.98
CA GLN A 120 4.20 -7.43 -14.11
C GLN A 120 2.98 -6.79 -14.77
N LEU A 121 1.89 -7.55 -14.94
CA LEU A 121 0.63 -7.06 -15.48
C LEU A 121 0.02 -5.98 -14.59
N ILE A 122 -0.06 -6.21 -13.28
CA ILE A 122 -0.60 -5.22 -12.33
C ILE A 122 0.17 -3.91 -12.44
N ARG A 123 1.51 -3.95 -12.44
CA ARG A 123 2.34 -2.74 -12.60
C ARG A 123 2.11 -2.03 -13.93
N ARG A 124 2.09 -2.78 -15.03
CA ARG A 124 1.87 -2.24 -16.38
C ARG A 124 0.47 -1.65 -16.52
N ARG A 125 -0.55 -2.35 -16.01
CA ARG A 125 -1.93 -1.89 -16.05
C ARG A 125 -2.15 -0.65 -15.16
N ASN A 126 -1.50 -0.59 -13.97
CA ASN A 126 -1.52 0.61 -13.16
C ASN A 126 -0.86 1.80 -13.88
N ALA A 127 0.28 1.59 -14.54
CA ALA A 127 0.91 2.63 -15.36
C ALA A 127 0.01 3.08 -16.53
N ALA A 128 -0.94 2.24 -16.97
CA ALA A 128 -1.90 2.53 -18.04
C ALA A 128 -3.29 2.96 -17.53
N GLY A 129 -3.46 3.26 -16.25
CA GLY A 129 -4.68 3.83 -15.68
C GLY A 129 -5.47 2.92 -14.73
N MET A 130 -5.17 1.63 -14.60
CA MET A 130 -5.84 0.74 -13.65
C MET A 130 -5.53 1.14 -12.20
N HIS A 131 -6.56 1.25 -11.37
CA HIS A 131 -6.39 1.56 -9.94
C HIS A 131 -6.00 0.34 -9.14
N VAL A 132 -5.16 0.51 -8.10
CA VAL A 132 -4.74 -0.57 -7.22
C VAL A 132 -4.98 -0.16 -5.77
N ALA A 133 -5.87 -0.88 -5.09
CA ALA A 133 -6.10 -0.73 -3.67
C ALA A 133 -5.62 -1.98 -2.91
N GLY A 134 -5.31 -1.82 -1.63
CA GLY A 134 -4.97 -2.95 -0.78
C GLY A 134 -4.98 -2.58 0.67
N THR A 135 -5.48 -3.50 1.49
CA THR A 135 -5.64 -3.30 2.93
C THR A 135 -4.59 -4.08 3.71
N SER A 136 -4.08 -3.48 4.78
CA SER A 136 -3.12 -4.13 5.70
C SER A 136 -1.91 -4.71 4.95
N ALA A 137 -1.78 -6.03 4.86
CA ALA A 137 -0.72 -6.70 4.09
C ALA A 137 -0.72 -6.29 2.60
N GLY A 138 -1.89 -6.09 2.00
CA GLY A 138 -2.03 -5.59 0.62
C GLY A 138 -1.48 -4.18 0.46
N ALA A 139 -1.64 -3.31 1.44
CA ALA A 139 -1.04 -1.98 1.45
C ALA A 139 0.49 -2.04 1.59
N ALA A 140 0.99 -2.84 2.54
CA ALA A 140 2.41 -3.01 2.77
C ALA A 140 3.16 -3.54 1.54
N PHE A 141 2.51 -4.34 0.70
CA PHE A 141 3.11 -4.95 -0.50
C PHE A 141 3.23 -3.99 -1.69
N MET A 142 2.51 -2.86 -1.73
CA MET A 142 2.48 -1.94 -2.88
C MET A 142 3.82 -1.33 -3.26
N PRO A 143 4.65 -0.80 -2.31
CA PRO A 143 5.91 -0.14 -2.67
C PRO A 143 6.97 -1.13 -3.14
N GLU A 144 8.08 -0.59 -3.67
CA GLU A 144 9.26 -1.36 -4.02
C GLU A 144 9.98 -1.92 -2.78
N HIS A 145 10.12 -1.08 -1.75
CA HIS A 145 10.71 -1.44 -0.47
C HIS A 145 9.61 -1.71 0.55
N MET A 146 9.36 -2.98 0.84
CA MET A 146 8.30 -3.42 1.72
C MET A 146 8.81 -3.72 3.13
N ILE A 147 8.14 -3.22 4.16
CA ILE A 147 8.30 -3.74 5.52
C ILE A 147 7.65 -5.13 5.56
N ALA A 148 8.47 -6.17 5.58
CA ALA A 148 8.03 -7.56 5.62
C ALA A 148 7.57 -7.98 7.01
N GLY A 149 8.21 -7.44 8.04
CA GLY A 149 7.93 -7.70 9.45
C GLY A 149 8.74 -6.79 10.35
N GLY A 150 8.52 -6.90 11.63
CA GLY A 150 9.25 -6.12 12.62
C GLY A 150 8.56 -6.11 13.97
N ILE A 151 9.23 -5.54 14.95
CA ILE A 151 8.75 -5.40 16.33
C ILE A 151 8.06 -4.04 16.52
N GLU A 152 7.19 -3.96 17.51
CA GLU A 152 6.48 -2.74 17.92
C GLU A 152 7.41 -1.88 18.80
N GLY A 153 7.07 -0.60 18.95
CA GLY A 153 7.78 0.36 19.79
C GLY A 153 8.10 1.67 19.06
N SER A 154 8.25 2.73 19.83
CA SER A 154 8.45 4.10 19.32
C SER A 154 9.91 4.46 19.02
N THR A 155 10.89 3.76 19.63
CA THR A 155 12.31 4.08 19.48
C THR A 155 12.95 3.25 18.37
N PRO A 156 13.53 3.87 17.32
CA PRO A 156 14.17 3.13 16.22
C PRO A 156 15.43 2.37 16.71
N ARG A 157 15.62 1.16 16.16
CA ARG A 157 16.78 0.29 16.42
C ARG A 157 17.12 -0.51 15.15
N PRO A 158 18.38 -0.93 14.93
CA PRO A 158 18.78 -1.64 13.71
C PRO A 158 18.00 -2.93 13.42
N ASP A 159 17.50 -3.60 14.46
CA ASP A 159 16.80 -4.90 14.35
C ASP A 159 15.27 -4.80 14.44
N MET A 160 14.71 -3.58 14.38
CA MET A 160 13.25 -3.39 14.46
C MET A 160 12.47 -3.80 13.22
N VAL A 161 13.12 -3.86 12.07
CA VAL A 161 12.43 -4.07 10.80
C VAL A 161 13.15 -5.09 9.94
N THR A 162 12.38 -5.93 9.26
CA THR A 162 12.84 -6.77 8.16
C THR A 162 12.26 -6.23 6.87
N MET A 163 13.12 -5.91 5.91
CA MET A 163 12.72 -5.42 4.60
C MET A 163 12.70 -6.56 3.57
N ALA A 164 11.79 -6.47 2.63
CA ALA A 164 11.72 -7.37 1.47
C ALA A 164 11.23 -6.61 0.24
N PRO A 165 11.42 -7.15 -0.98
CA PRO A 165 10.84 -6.57 -2.18
C PRO A 165 9.31 -6.62 -2.14
N GLY A 166 8.68 -5.48 -2.46
CA GLY A 166 7.24 -5.39 -2.67
C GLY A 166 6.86 -5.50 -4.15
N LEU A 167 5.66 -5.02 -4.48
CA LEU A 167 5.11 -5.06 -5.85
C LEU A 167 5.77 -4.03 -6.78
N GLY A 168 6.27 -2.92 -6.24
CA GLY A 168 6.95 -1.88 -7.03
C GLY A 168 5.98 -0.97 -7.81
N LEU A 169 4.85 -0.63 -7.23
CA LEU A 169 3.94 0.39 -7.78
C LEU A 169 4.47 1.80 -7.54
N THR A 170 5.25 1.99 -6.50
CA THR A 170 5.95 3.22 -6.14
C THR A 170 7.29 2.93 -5.49
N ASN A 171 8.26 3.80 -5.69
CA ASN A 171 9.54 3.83 -4.98
C ASN A 171 9.68 5.08 -4.09
N SER A 172 8.67 5.95 -4.08
CA SER A 172 8.66 7.18 -3.30
C SER A 172 8.27 6.97 -1.83
N PHE A 173 7.62 5.83 -1.53
CA PHE A 173 7.09 5.55 -0.20
C PHE A 173 7.55 4.23 0.39
N ILE A 174 7.67 4.20 1.73
CA ILE A 174 7.64 2.99 2.54
C ILE A 174 6.36 3.04 3.37
N ILE A 175 5.57 1.96 3.31
CA ILE A 175 4.22 1.93 3.89
C ILE A 175 4.19 0.99 5.09
N ASP A 176 3.68 1.48 6.22
CA ASP A 176 3.33 0.69 7.37
C ASP A 176 1.84 0.86 7.71
N GLN A 177 1.21 -0.17 8.25
CA GLN A 177 -0.23 -0.26 8.45
C GLN A 177 -0.57 -0.66 9.90
N HIS A 178 -1.84 -0.50 10.33
CA HIS A 178 -2.24 -0.58 11.75
C HIS A 178 -1.31 0.25 12.63
N PHE A 179 -0.95 1.44 12.16
CA PHE A 179 0.26 2.12 12.59
C PHE A 179 0.22 2.54 14.05
N ARG A 180 -0.74 3.39 14.41
CA ARG A 180 -0.94 3.82 15.78
C ARG A 180 -1.40 2.66 16.68
N GLN A 181 -2.29 1.80 16.15
CA GLN A 181 -2.88 0.69 16.89
C GLN A 181 -1.83 -0.33 17.39
N ARG A 182 -0.67 -0.38 16.71
CA ARG A 182 0.41 -1.33 17.04
C ARG A 182 1.74 -0.65 17.37
N ASP A 183 1.74 0.64 17.74
CA ASP A 183 2.96 1.41 18.10
C ASP A 183 4.13 1.17 17.14
N ARG A 184 3.95 1.51 15.84
CA ARG A 184 4.91 1.15 14.78
C ARG A 184 5.86 2.27 14.37
N LEU A 185 5.91 3.37 15.12
CA LEU A 185 6.74 4.53 14.79
C LEU A 185 8.22 4.17 14.67
N GLY A 186 8.77 3.44 15.64
CA GLY A 186 10.19 3.09 15.65
C GLY A 186 10.61 2.24 14.45
N ARG A 187 9.78 1.27 14.04
CA ARG A 187 10.12 0.43 12.90
C ARG A 187 10.00 1.18 11.56
N LEU A 188 9.08 2.13 11.41
CA LEU A 188 9.01 2.97 10.21
C LEU A 188 10.22 3.92 10.15
N LEU A 189 10.60 4.52 11.28
CA LEU A 189 11.84 5.31 11.38
C LEU A 189 13.08 4.49 11.05
N THR A 190 13.13 3.23 11.50
CA THR A 190 14.25 2.30 11.18
C THR A 190 14.29 2.01 9.69
N ALA A 191 13.13 1.74 9.06
CA ALA A 191 13.04 1.50 7.62
C ALA A 191 13.53 2.71 6.80
N LEU A 192 13.18 3.93 7.25
CA LEU A 192 13.63 5.18 6.64
C LEU A 192 15.10 5.47 6.86
N ALA A 193 15.67 5.09 8.04
CA ALA A 193 17.10 5.22 8.26
C ALA A 193 17.93 4.36 7.29
N TYR A 194 17.40 3.22 6.85
CA TYR A 194 17.97 2.41 5.77
C TYR A 194 17.66 2.93 4.37
N ASN A 195 16.58 3.70 4.21
CA ASN A 195 16.09 4.18 2.91
C ASN A 195 15.73 5.67 2.99
N PRO A 196 16.71 6.59 3.20
CA PRO A 196 16.41 8.01 3.50
C PRO A 196 15.93 8.81 2.28
N PHE A 197 15.83 8.20 1.12
CA PHE A 197 15.23 8.81 -0.08
C PHE A 197 13.70 8.71 -0.11
N ALA A 198 13.11 7.78 0.64
CA ALA A 198 11.68 7.52 0.65
C ALA A 198 10.96 8.33 1.75
N VAL A 199 9.66 8.56 1.56
CA VAL A 199 8.75 9.06 2.59
C VAL A 199 8.07 7.89 3.29
N GLY A 200 8.01 7.91 4.61
CA GLY A 200 7.28 6.93 5.40
C GLY A 200 5.80 7.28 5.50
N LEU A 201 4.93 6.31 5.22
CA LEU A 201 3.49 6.40 5.44
C LEU A 201 3.07 5.41 6.52
N GLY A 202 2.76 5.91 7.71
CA GLY A 202 2.13 5.14 8.79
C GLY A 202 0.62 5.31 8.73
N LEU A 203 -0.10 4.27 8.27
CA LEU A 203 -1.56 4.29 8.07
C LEU A 203 -2.28 3.71 9.29
N ASP A 204 -3.15 4.50 9.91
CA ASP A 204 -4.07 4.01 10.95
C ASP A 204 -5.13 3.07 10.36
N GLU A 205 -5.76 2.27 11.22
CA GLU A 205 -6.93 1.47 10.82
C GLU A 205 -8.03 2.38 10.28
N ASP A 206 -8.85 1.85 9.38
CA ASP A 206 -9.92 2.57 8.67
C ASP A 206 -9.48 3.91 8.06
N THR A 207 -8.26 3.93 7.51
CA THR A 207 -7.65 5.12 6.89
C THR A 207 -6.86 4.73 5.66
N ALA A 208 -7.01 5.50 4.60
CA ALA A 208 -6.36 5.27 3.32
C ALA A 208 -5.65 6.52 2.79
N ALA A 209 -4.53 6.31 2.10
CA ALA A 209 -3.90 7.31 1.27
C ALA A 209 -4.35 7.12 -0.19
N PHE A 210 -5.06 8.08 -0.75
CA PHE A 210 -5.38 8.12 -2.18
C PHE A 210 -4.27 8.83 -2.92
N ILE A 211 -3.29 8.06 -3.40
CA ILE A 211 -2.12 8.56 -4.12
C ILE A 211 -2.47 8.64 -5.60
N GLN A 212 -2.65 9.86 -6.10
CA GLN A 212 -3.04 10.12 -7.48
C GLN A 212 -1.83 10.23 -8.42
N PRO A 213 -2.06 10.10 -9.74
CA PRO A 213 -1.06 10.48 -10.72
C PRO A 213 -0.66 11.96 -10.53
N GLY A 214 0.64 12.26 -10.54
CA GLY A 214 1.13 13.63 -10.32
C GLY A 214 1.55 13.91 -8.88
N ASP A 215 1.79 12.85 -8.13
CA ASP A 215 2.50 12.91 -6.84
C ASP A 215 1.76 13.66 -5.72
N GLN A 216 0.43 13.62 -5.73
CA GLN A 216 -0.39 14.10 -4.61
C GLN A 216 -1.05 12.94 -3.88
N LEU A 217 -1.07 13.03 -2.56
CA LEU A 217 -1.75 12.13 -1.65
C LEU A 217 -2.89 12.86 -0.94
N GLU A 218 -4.05 12.23 -0.86
CA GLU A 218 -5.19 12.69 -0.05
C GLU A 218 -5.55 11.62 0.98
N VAL A 219 -5.82 12.05 2.21
CA VAL A 219 -6.24 11.17 3.32
C VAL A 219 -7.75 11.00 3.32
N VAL A 220 -8.22 9.76 3.43
CA VAL A 220 -9.64 9.41 3.55
C VAL A 220 -9.81 8.38 4.66
N GLY A 221 -10.86 8.52 5.46
CA GLY A 221 -11.21 7.58 6.53
C GLY A 221 -11.23 8.23 7.91
N SER A 222 -11.40 7.41 8.94
CA SER A 222 -11.71 7.87 10.30
C SER A 222 -10.48 8.15 11.18
N GLY A 223 -9.30 7.63 10.81
CA GLY A 223 -8.05 7.82 11.55
C GLY A 223 -7.14 8.87 10.90
N GLY A 224 -5.83 8.68 11.09
CA GLY A 224 -4.80 9.56 10.53
C GLY A 224 -3.71 8.82 9.79
N ILE A 225 -2.95 9.58 9.02
CA ILE A 225 -1.70 9.14 8.41
C ILE A 225 -0.55 9.90 9.05
N THR A 226 0.40 9.16 9.62
CA THR A 226 1.67 9.72 10.05
C THR A 226 2.63 9.70 8.86
N LEU A 227 2.99 10.89 8.39
CA LEU A 227 3.94 11.12 7.31
C LEU A 227 5.31 11.44 7.91
N ILE A 228 6.34 10.70 7.51
CA ILE A 228 7.71 10.90 7.97
C ILE A 228 8.59 11.19 6.75
N ASP A 229 9.11 12.42 6.69
CA ASP A 229 9.97 12.86 5.59
C ASP A 229 11.42 13.04 6.09
N PRO A 230 12.35 12.19 5.64
CA PRO A 230 13.75 12.27 6.02
C PRO A 230 14.58 13.18 5.10
N THR A 231 14.00 14.01 4.24
CA THR A 231 14.74 14.85 3.28
C THR A 231 15.80 15.74 3.95
N ASP A 232 15.50 16.26 5.14
CA ASP A 232 16.42 17.11 5.90
C ASP A 232 17.20 16.32 6.98
N LEU A 233 17.27 14.99 6.85
CA LEU A 233 18.03 14.14 7.76
C LEU A 233 19.52 14.53 7.76
N SER A 234 19.95 15.19 8.82
CA SER A 234 21.32 15.70 8.96
C SER A 234 22.25 14.75 9.71
N TYR A 235 21.68 13.82 10.50
CA TYR A 235 22.44 12.83 11.26
C TYR A 235 21.61 11.56 11.47
N SER A 236 22.28 10.41 11.33
CA SER A 236 21.78 9.10 11.71
C SER A 236 22.90 8.31 12.38
N SER A 237 22.64 7.67 13.50
CA SER A 237 23.60 6.73 14.12
C SER A 237 23.40 5.28 13.66
N MET A 238 22.59 5.04 12.61
CA MET A 238 22.23 3.69 12.14
C MET A 238 23.46 2.87 11.70
N ASP A 239 24.47 3.52 11.12
CA ASP A 239 25.69 2.90 10.60
C ASP A 239 26.61 2.35 11.71
N SER A 240 26.54 2.93 12.91
CA SER A 240 27.39 2.58 14.06
C SER A 240 26.63 1.84 15.17
N ALA A 241 25.30 1.86 15.16
CA ALA A 241 24.47 1.23 16.17
C ALA A 241 24.53 -0.30 16.07
N ARG A 242 24.65 -0.96 17.24
CA ARG A 242 24.60 -2.42 17.35
C ARG A 242 23.15 -2.89 17.48
N ARG A 243 22.94 -4.17 17.28
CA ARG A 243 21.64 -4.80 17.52
C ARG A 243 21.15 -4.49 18.94
N GLY A 244 19.91 -3.96 19.02
CA GLY A 244 19.29 -3.56 20.29
C GLY A 244 19.59 -2.13 20.74
N ASP A 245 20.61 -1.48 20.19
CA ASP A 245 20.92 -0.08 20.54
C ASP A 245 19.86 0.88 19.94
N PRO A 246 19.45 1.93 20.68
CA PRO A 246 18.61 2.97 20.11
C PRO A 246 19.39 3.79 19.08
N VAL A 247 18.67 4.21 18.02
CA VAL A 247 19.23 5.02 16.94
C VAL A 247 18.77 6.46 17.06
N SER A 248 19.71 7.40 16.91
CA SER A 248 19.42 8.83 16.79
C SER A 248 19.16 9.19 15.31
N LEU A 249 18.08 9.91 15.05
CA LEU A 249 17.75 10.50 13.77
C LEU A 249 17.45 11.99 13.98
N ILE A 250 18.20 12.88 13.32
CA ILE A 250 18.07 14.34 13.49
C ILE A 250 17.72 14.97 12.15
N GLY A 251 16.70 15.85 12.14
CA GLY A 251 16.27 16.55 10.94
C GLY A 251 15.14 15.81 10.18
N VAL A 252 14.44 14.89 10.85
CA VAL A 252 13.28 14.23 10.27
C VAL A 252 12.03 15.10 10.46
N LYS A 253 11.29 15.37 9.39
CA LYS A 253 9.98 16.05 9.46
C LYS A 253 8.88 15.02 9.71
N LEU A 254 7.94 15.37 10.57
CA LEU A 254 6.76 14.58 10.86
C LEU A 254 5.50 15.40 10.64
N HIS A 255 4.57 14.86 9.85
CA HIS A 255 3.23 15.40 9.68
C HIS A 255 2.20 14.37 10.08
N ILE A 256 1.11 14.80 10.69
CA ILE A 256 -0.07 13.97 10.97
C ILE A 256 -1.22 14.58 10.20
N LEU A 257 -1.75 13.82 9.23
CA LEU A 257 -2.85 14.25 8.38
C LEU A 257 -4.07 13.38 8.67
N VAL A 258 -5.22 14.05 8.75
CA VAL A 258 -6.53 13.42 8.91
C VAL A 258 -7.33 13.54 7.60
N SER A 259 -8.55 13.02 7.56
CA SER A 259 -9.42 13.05 6.37
C SER A 259 -9.49 14.43 5.73
N GLY A 260 -9.33 14.52 4.42
CA GLY A 260 -9.21 15.75 3.63
C GLY A 260 -7.82 16.37 3.59
N GLY A 261 -6.91 15.99 4.51
CA GLY A 261 -5.51 16.42 4.48
C GLY A 261 -4.78 15.90 3.25
N ARG A 262 -3.84 16.69 2.73
CA ARG A 262 -3.10 16.38 1.49
C ARG A 262 -1.60 16.51 1.69
N PHE A 263 -0.86 15.77 0.89
CA PHE A 263 0.60 15.89 0.82
C PHE A 263 1.04 15.84 -0.64
N ASP A 264 1.82 16.84 -1.03
CA ASP A 264 2.47 16.88 -2.33
C ASP A 264 3.84 16.23 -2.22
N ILE A 265 4.04 15.12 -2.94
CA ILE A 265 5.25 14.31 -2.86
C ILE A 265 6.44 15.01 -3.53
N ALA A 266 6.19 15.75 -4.62
CA ALA A 266 7.24 16.41 -5.38
C ALA A 266 7.83 17.60 -4.61
N THR A 267 6.97 18.37 -3.94
CA THR A 267 7.39 19.55 -3.14
C THR A 267 7.60 19.24 -1.67
N ARG A 268 7.25 18.03 -1.20
CA ARG A 268 7.30 17.62 0.21
C ARG A 268 6.50 18.55 1.14
N THR A 269 5.34 19.01 0.68
CA THR A 269 4.51 19.98 1.39
C THR A 269 3.19 19.33 1.84
N ALA A 270 2.89 19.48 3.14
CA ALA A 270 1.63 19.05 3.73
C ALA A 270 0.61 20.20 3.79
N HIS A 271 -0.65 19.87 3.52
CA HIS A 271 -1.79 20.81 3.59
C HIS A 271 -2.88 20.20 4.46
N ALA A 272 -3.48 21.04 5.31
CA ALA A 272 -4.67 20.66 6.07
C ALA A 272 -5.90 20.50 5.14
N ALA A 273 -6.95 19.88 5.66
CA ALA A 273 -8.24 19.73 4.99
C ALA A 273 -8.92 21.07 4.72
#